data_679ade34fa75a6a0fa2249045931ffaa
#
_entry.id   679ade34fa75a6a0fa2249045931ffaa
#
_cell.length_a   1.000
_cell.length_b   1.000
_cell.length_c   1.000
_cell.angle_alpha   90.00
_cell.angle_beta   90.00
_cell.angle_gamma   90.00
#
_symmetry.space_group_name_H-M   'P 1'
#
loop_
_entity.id
_entity.type
_entity.pdbx_description
1 polymer ?
#
loop_
_entity_poly.entity_id
_entity_poly.type
_entity_poly.pdbx_seq_one_letter_code
_entity_poly.pdbx_strand_id
1 'polypeptide(L)' 'MKVGDVLERLREDGWFLVATKGSHRQFKHATKPGRVTLAGKPSDDLPPGTVNSIFKQAGWKKGAN' A
#
# COMPACT_ATOMS: atom_id res chain seq x y z
N MET A 1 3.67 -0.77 11.43
CA MET A 1 2.94 0.17 10.59
C MET A 1 1.53 -0.36 10.38
N LYS A 2 0.54 0.47 10.55
CA LYS A 2 -0.85 0.04 10.38
C LYS A 2 -1.30 0.15 8.94
N VAL A 3 -2.28 -0.69 8.58
CA VAL A 3 -2.89 -0.64 7.24
C VAL A 3 -3.36 0.78 6.91
N GLY A 4 -3.99 1.45 7.88
CA GLY A 4 -4.44 2.83 7.67
C GLY A 4 -3.34 3.80 7.30
N ASP A 5 -2.16 3.63 7.88
CA ASP A 5 -1.01 4.48 7.57
C ASP A 5 -0.58 4.28 6.12
N VAL A 6 -0.59 3.04 5.66
CA VAL A 6 -0.24 2.72 4.27
C VAL A 6 -1.28 3.27 3.31
N LEU A 7 -2.57 3.13 3.65
CA LEU A 7 -3.66 3.67 2.82
C LEU A 7 -3.50 5.18 2.62
N GLU A 8 -3.20 5.90 3.68
CA GLU A 8 -3.02 7.34 3.60
C GLU A 8 -1.80 7.70 2.75
N ARG A 9 -0.70 6.97 2.94
CA ARG A 9 0.52 7.20 2.15
C ARG A 9 0.30 6.91 0.68
N LEU A 10 -0.45 5.85 0.36
CA LEU A 10 -0.79 5.53 -1.02
C LEU A 10 -1.58 6.68 -1.66
N ARG A 11 -2.60 7.18 -0.94
CA ARG A 11 -3.41 8.28 -1.43
C ARG A 11 -2.57 9.53 -1.68
N GLU A 12 -1.68 9.86 -0.75
CA GLU A 12 -0.82 11.02 -0.87
C GLU A 12 0.16 10.90 -2.03
N ASP A 13 0.60 9.68 -2.34
CA ASP A 13 1.53 9.41 -3.43
C ASP A 13 0.83 9.32 -4.79
N GLY A 14 -0.48 9.40 -4.84
CA GLY A 14 -1.24 9.38 -6.09
C GLY A 14 -1.75 8.01 -6.50
N TRP A 15 -1.69 7.01 -5.63
CA TRP A 15 -2.29 5.70 -5.90
C TRP A 15 -3.79 5.79 -5.70
N PHE A 16 -4.54 5.07 -6.54
CA PHE A 16 -5.99 5.05 -6.46
C PHE A 16 -6.52 3.62 -6.50
N LEU A 17 -7.59 3.40 -5.80
CA LEU A 17 -8.23 2.09 -5.68
C LEU A 17 -8.88 1.70 -7.00
N VAL A 18 -8.55 0.51 -7.52
CA VAL A 18 -9.14 0.00 -8.76
C VAL A 18 -9.95 -1.25 -8.55
N ALA A 19 -9.75 -1.98 -7.45
CA ALA A 19 -10.50 -3.19 -7.18
C ALA A 19 -10.49 -3.49 -5.69
N THR A 20 -11.59 -4.05 -5.22
CA THR A 20 -11.71 -4.52 -3.84
C THR A 20 -12.34 -5.91 -3.87
N LYS A 21 -11.70 -6.85 -3.17
CA LYS A 21 -12.25 -8.19 -3.02
C LYS A 21 -12.06 -8.61 -1.56
N GLY A 22 -13.16 -8.62 -0.81
CA GLY A 22 -13.11 -8.82 0.63
C GLY A 22 -12.28 -7.70 1.27
N SER A 23 -11.25 -8.06 2.02
CA SER A 23 -10.34 -7.09 2.63
C SER A 23 -9.15 -6.75 1.74
N HIS A 24 -9.07 -7.35 0.56
CA HIS A 24 -7.98 -7.10 -0.38
C HIS A 24 -8.30 -5.92 -1.25
N ARG A 25 -7.44 -4.91 -1.24
CA ARG A 25 -7.58 -3.70 -2.05
C ARG A 25 -6.42 -3.62 -3.03
N GLN A 26 -6.72 -3.32 -4.28
CA GLN A 26 -5.71 -3.15 -5.32
C GLN A 26 -5.68 -1.71 -5.77
N PHE A 27 -4.47 -1.18 -5.89
CA PHE A 27 -4.24 0.21 -6.26
C PHE A 27 -3.37 0.29 -7.51
N LYS A 28 -3.61 1.32 -8.30
CA LYS A 28 -2.77 1.66 -9.46
C LYS A 28 -2.36 3.11 -9.36
N HIS A 29 -1.32 3.46 -10.11
CA HIS A 29 -0.79 4.81 -10.17
C HIS A 29 -0.77 5.29 -11.61
N ALA A 30 -0.98 6.58 -11.82
CA ALA A 30 -1.04 7.15 -13.15
C ALA A 30 0.30 7.05 -13.89
N THR A 31 1.42 7.15 -13.16
CA THR A 31 2.75 7.17 -13.76
C THR A 31 3.66 6.03 -13.32
N LYS A 32 3.39 5.42 -12.16
CA LYS A 32 4.20 4.31 -11.68
C LYS A 32 3.63 2.98 -12.17
N PRO A 33 4.47 2.04 -12.59
CA PRO A 33 4.00 0.75 -13.10
C PRO A 33 3.56 -0.18 -11.97
N GLY A 34 2.82 -1.22 -12.36
CA GLY A 34 2.43 -2.28 -11.44
C GLY A 34 1.25 -1.93 -10.58
N ARG A 35 1.00 -2.80 -9.61
CA ARG A 35 -0.11 -2.65 -8.67
C ARG A 35 0.40 -2.81 -7.25
N VAL A 36 -0.26 -2.14 -6.33
CA VAL A 36 -0.06 -2.36 -4.90
C VAL A 36 -1.29 -3.08 -4.37
N THR A 37 -1.07 -4.21 -3.68
CA THR A 37 -2.15 -4.96 -3.05
C THR A 37 -2.00 -4.83 -1.55
N LEU A 38 -3.07 -4.43 -0.89
CA LEU A 38 -3.08 -4.23 0.56
C LEU A 38 -4.30 -4.93 1.14
N ALA A 39 -4.06 -5.78 2.15
CA ALA A 39 -5.12 -6.52 2.82
C ALA A 39 -5.21 -6.11 4.27
N GLY A 40 -6.40 -6.26 4.86
CA GLY A 40 -6.63 -6.02 6.27
C GLY A 40 -7.45 -4.77 6.55
N LYS A 41 -7.81 -4.62 7.81
CA LYS A 41 -8.57 -3.46 8.29
C LYS A 41 -7.61 -2.31 8.60
N PRO A 42 -8.07 -1.07 8.53
CA PRO A 42 -7.18 0.08 8.82
C PRO A 42 -6.47 0.01 10.17
N SER A 43 -7.08 -0.62 11.16
CA SER A 43 -6.48 -0.74 12.49
C SER A 43 -5.50 -1.91 12.62
N ASP A 44 -5.42 -2.78 11.63
CA ASP A 44 -4.52 -3.93 11.67
C ASP A 44 -3.06 -3.50 11.51
N ASP A 45 -2.18 -4.19 12.22
CA ASP A 45 -0.74 -4.00 12.07
C ASP A 45 -0.23 -4.88 10.94
N LEU A 46 0.69 -4.34 10.16
CA LEU A 46 1.33 -5.08 9.08
C LEU A 46 2.66 -5.65 9.55
N PRO A 47 2.93 -6.93 9.29
CA PRO A 47 4.25 -7.50 9.57
C PRO A 47 5.34 -6.79 8.76
N PRO A 48 6.58 -6.75 9.28
CA PRO A 48 7.67 -6.07 8.57
C PRO A 48 7.88 -6.56 7.13
N GLY A 49 7.76 -7.87 6.91
CA GLY A 49 7.92 -8.41 5.56
C GLY A 49 6.87 -7.89 4.59
N THR A 50 5.64 -7.77 5.05
CA THR A 50 4.54 -7.23 4.24
C THR A 50 4.76 -5.75 3.95
N VAL A 51 5.19 -4.99 4.95
CA VAL A 51 5.52 -3.57 4.78
C VAL A 51 6.60 -3.41 3.71
N ASN A 52 7.64 -4.24 3.78
CA ASN A 52 8.73 -4.21 2.81
C ASN A 52 8.23 -4.47 1.39
N SER A 53 7.36 -5.47 1.23
CA SER A 53 6.78 -5.79 -0.07
C SER A 53 5.96 -4.65 -0.62
N ILE A 54 5.15 -4.02 0.21
CA ILE A 54 4.32 -2.89 -0.21
C ILE A 54 5.20 -1.71 -0.62
N PHE A 55 6.21 -1.39 0.16
CA PHE A 55 7.13 -0.30 -0.16
C PHE A 55 7.81 -0.55 -1.50
N LYS A 56 8.21 -1.80 -1.75
CA LYS A 56 8.84 -2.17 -3.01
C LYS A 56 7.86 -2.00 -4.18
N GLN A 57 6.63 -2.48 -4.03
CA GLN A 57 5.61 -2.35 -5.07
C GLN A 57 5.29 -0.89 -5.36
N ALA A 58 5.22 -0.07 -4.33
CA ALA A 58 4.89 1.35 -4.47
C ALA A 58 6.06 2.21 -4.90
N GLY A 59 7.26 1.65 -4.93
CA GLY A 59 8.45 2.40 -5.28
C GLY A 59 8.94 3.32 -4.17
N TRP A 60 8.54 3.07 -2.94
CA TRP A 60 9.00 3.85 -1.79
C TRP A 60 10.30 3.30 -1.25
N LYS A 61 11.16 4.21 -0.81
CA LYS A 61 12.41 3.80 -0.20
C LYS A 61 12.17 3.42 1.25
N LYS A 62 12.58 2.22 1.59
CA LYS A 62 12.49 1.74 2.95
C LYS A 62 13.54 2.42 3.81
N GLY A 63 13.14 2.84 4.99
CA GLY A 63 14.06 3.45 5.93
C GLY A 63 14.58 4.81 5.47
N ALA A 64 13.90 5.43 4.58
CA ALA A 64 14.25 6.76 4.12
C ALA A 64 13.78 7.76 5.15
N ASN A 65 14.43 7.85 6.11
CA ASN A 65 14.12 8.74 7.17
C ASN A 65 15.10 9.83 7.18
#